data_aca8ef7f64b7f56474c3f95a40d298ae
#
_entry.id   aca8ef7f64b7f56474c3f95a40d298ae
#
_cell.length_a   1.000
_cell.length_b   1.000
_cell.length_c   1.000
_cell.angle_alpha   90.00
_cell.angle_beta   90.00
_cell.angle_gamma   90.00
#
_symmetry.space_group_name_H-M   'P 1'
#
loop_
_entity.id
_entity.type
_entity.pdbx_description
1 polymer ?
#
loop_
_entity_poly.entity_id
_entity_poly.type
_entity_poly.pdbx_seq_one_letter_code
_entity_poly.pdbx_strand_id
1 'polypeptide(L)'
;MGNCGDFARTDLSKDMDMIRVNVEAMHILCKEVLRQMQVKGKGTILNVASSAGLLPGGPYMATYYATKAYVVSLTKSIAEEQREKKSGVYVCALCPGPVDTEFNARANVVFALPGITADQCVAEALRGMRLRRTIIVPTFMIRIGAVLQRLVPDFIMLPLVASRQKSKIRIR
;
A
#
# COMPACT_ATOMS: atom_id res chain seq x y z
N MET A 1 -6.61 -9.56 0.10
CA MET A 1 -6.96 -10.22 -1.17
C MET A 1 -5.93 -9.84 -2.21
N GLY A 2 -5.48 -10.78 -3.03
CA GLY A 2 -4.59 -10.57 -4.16
C GLY A 2 -5.00 -11.52 -5.29
N ASN A 3 -4.95 -11.04 -6.52
CA ASN A 3 -5.19 -11.83 -7.71
C ASN A 3 -3.91 -11.75 -8.54
N CYS A 4 -3.30 -12.89 -8.88
CA CYS A 4 -2.03 -12.95 -9.58
C CYS A 4 -2.19 -13.75 -10.86
N GLY A 5 -1.86 -13.13 -12.00
CA GLY A 5 -1.97 -13.74 -13.33
C GLY A 5 -2.06 -12.70 -14.43
N ASP A 6 -2.20 -13.17 -15.67
CA ASP A 6 -2.51 -12.31 -16.81
C ASP A 6 -3.85 -11.61 -16.57
N PHE A 7 -3.86 -10.28 -16.70
CA PHE A 7 -5.03 -9.46 -16.35
C PHE A 7 -6.30 -9.88 -17.08
N ALA A 8 -6.19 -10.27 -18.36
CA ALA A 8 -7.34 -10.71 -19.15
C ALA A 8 -7.86 -12.10 -18.76
N ARG A 9 -7.08 -12.87 -17.99
CA ARG A 9 -7.40 -14.24 -17.58
C ARG A 9 -7.70 -14.37 -16.07
N THR A 10 -7.50 -13.32 -15.29
CA THR A 10 -7.84 -13.31 -13.87
C THR A 10 -9.35 -13.21 -13.68
N ASP A 11 -9.83 -13.69 -12.54
CA ASP A 11 -11.24 -13.66 -12.19
C ASP A 11 -11.70 -12.23 -11.87
N LEU A 12 -12.60 -11.70 -12.67
CA LEU A 12 -13.17 -10.36 -12.54
C LEU A 12 -13.85 -10.16 -11.17
N SER A 13 -14.51 -11.19 -10.62
CA SER A 13 -15.20 -11.07 -9.33
C SER A 13 -14.22 -10.77 -8.22
N LYS A 14 -13.05 -11.43 -8.21
CA LYS A 14 -11.98 -11.19 -7.23
C LYS A 14 -11.36 -9.80 -7.37
N ASP A 15 -11.23 -9.31 -8.60
CA ASP A 15 -10.74 -7.95 -8.84
C ASP A 15 -11.75 -6.91 -8.33
N MET A 16 -13.04 -7.12 -8.59
CA MET A 16 -14.09 -6.23 -8.09
C MET A 16 -14.19 -6.24 -6.56
N ASP A 17 -14.08 -7.40 -5.93
CA ASP A 17 -14.05 -7.49 -4.45
C ASP A 17 -12.84 -6.78 -3.86
N MET A 18 -11.69 -6.88 -4.52
CA MET A 18 -10.48 -6.15 -4.12
C MET A 18 -10.67 -4.64 -4.23
N ILE A 19 -11.30 -4.14 -5.29
CA ILE A 19 -11.61 -2.73 -5.48
C ILE A 19 -12.60 -2.26 -4.42
N ARG A 20 -13.69 -3.00 -4.18
CA ARG A 20 -14.68 -2.67 -3.15
C ARG A 20 -14.04 -2.53 -1.76
N VAL A 21 -13.19 -3.48 -1.38
CA VAL A 21 -12.56 -3.47 -0.05
C VAL A 21 -11.43 -2.44 0.05
N ASN A 22 -10.49 -2.45 -0.91
CA ASN A 22 -9.28 -1.64 -0.82
C ASN A 22 -9.49 -0.17 -1.23
N VAL A 23 -10.52 0.11 -2.03
CA VAL A 23 -10.79 1.47 -2.54
C VAL A 23 -12.08 2.01 -1.95
N GLU A 24 -13.22 1.42 -2.29
CA GLU A 24 -14.53 1.97 -1.94
C GLU A 24 -14.74 2.02 -0.42
N ALA A 25 -14.65 0.89 0.27
CA ALA A 25 -14.85 0.83 1.72
C ALA A 25 -13.83 1.70 2.47
N MET A 26 -12.55 1.64 2.08
CA MET A 26 -11.50 2.47 2.68
C MET A 26 -11.77 3.96 2.46
N HIS A 27 -12.20 4.37 1.25
CA HIS A 27 -12.52 5.76 0.94
C HIS A 27 -13.67 6.28 1.81
N ILE A 28 -14.77 5.52 1.89
CA ILE A 28 -15.93 5.88 2.69
C ILE A 28 -15.55 6.04 4.17
N LEU A 29 -14.89 5.02 4.74
CA LEU A 29 -14.47 5.05 6.15
C LEU A 29 -13.51 6.22 6.42
N CYS A 30 -12.52 6.42 5.56
CA CYS A 30 -11.56 7.50 5.72
C CYS A 30 -12.25 8.87 5.72
N LYS A 31 -13.21 9.08 4.81
CA LYS A 31 -13.95 10.34 4.70
C LYS A 31 -14.85 10.60 5.90
N GLU A 32 -15.62 9.60 6.34
CA GLU A 32 -16.54 9.77 7.47
C GLU A 32 -15.78 9.94 8.80
N VAL A 33 -14.72 9.17 9.03
CA VAL A 33 -13.88 9.33 10.24
C VAL A 33 -13.17 10.68 10.25
N LEU A 34 -12.67 11.14 9.07
CA LEU A 34 -12.00 12.43 8.94
C LEU A 34 -12.93 13.58 9.33
N ARG A 35 -14.18 13.57 8.84
CA ARG A 35 -15.20 14.58 9.20
C ARG A 35 -15.40 14.67 10.71
N GLN A 36 -15.56 13.53 11.37
CA GLN A 36 -15.74 13.48 12.83
C GLN A 36 -14.51 13.99 13.59
N MET A 37 -13.30 13.65 13.12
CA MET A 37 -12.05 14.12 13.73
C MET A 37 -11.82 15.60 13.53
N GLN A 38 -12.20 16.15 12.37
CA GLN A 38 -12.14 17.60 12.13
C GLN A 38 -13.05 18.39 13.08
N VAL A 39 -14.26 17.90 13.35
CA VAL A 39 -15.17 18.53 14.33
C VAL A 39 -14.57 18.51 15.73
N LYS A 40 -13.88 17.41 16.09
CA LYS A 40 -13.19 17.26 17.38
C LYS A 40 -11.87 18.04 17.46
N GLY A 41 -11.35 18.56 16.36
CA GLY A 41 -10.05 19.24 16.29
C GLY A 41 -8.84 18.36 16.55
N LYS A 42 -9.00 17.03 16.58
CA LYS A 42 -7.91 16.06 16.83
C LYS A 42 -8.27 14.66 16.32
N GLY A 43 -7.25 13.92 15.92
CA GLY A 43 -7.40 12.52 15.53
C GLY A 43 -6.20 12.00 14.77
N THR A 44 -6.18 10.68 14.55
CA THR A 44 -5.16 10.01 13.73
C THR A 44 -5.81 8.96 12.85
N ILE A 45 -5.53 9.01 11.56
CA ILE A 45 -5.93 8.01 10.57
C ILE A 45 -4.67 7.33 10.04
N LEU A 46 -4.60 6.00 10.19
CA LEU A 46 -3.57 5.17 9.60
C LEU A 46 -4.19 4.28 8.51
N ASN A 47 -3.97 4.62 7.26
CA ASN A 47 -4.39 3.81 6.12
C ASN A 47 -3.37 2.72 5.83
N VAL A 48 -3.82 1.46 5.68
CA VAL A 48 -2.93 0.34 5.36
C VAL A 48 -2.85 0.15 3.84
N ALA A 49 -1.77 0.68 3.26
CA ALA A 49 -1.42 0.52 1.85
C ALA A 49 -0.52 -0.70 1.60
N SER A 50 0.54 -0.53 0.85
CA SER A 50 1.62 -1.50 0.57
C SER A 50 2.78 -0.78 -0.12
N SER A 51 3.98 -1.35 -0.10
CA SER A 51 5.08 -0.94 -0.98
C SER A 51 4.72 -1.04 -2.46
N ALA A 52 3.78 -1.93 -2.83
CA ALA A 52 3.21 -2.02 -4.18
C ALA A 52 2.57 -0.70 -4.65
N GLY A 53 1.97 0.07 -3.73
CA GLY A 53 1.38 1.37 -4.05
C GLY A 53 2.39 2.50 -4.25
N LEU A 54 3.66 2.24 -4.03
CA LEU A 54 4.76 3.20 -4.27
C LEU A 54 5.40 3.00 -5.64
N LEU A 55 5.15 1.87 -6.30
CA LEU A 55 5.69 1.50 -7.62
C LEU A 55 4.79 2.01 -8.74
N PRO A 56 5.32 2.25 -9.96
CA PRO A 56 4.54 2.77 -11.08
C PRO A 56 3.46 1.82 -11.59
N GLY A 57 3.63 0.51 -11.32
CA GLY A 57 2.65 -0.51 -11.69
C GLY A 57 3.11 -1.90 -11.26
N GLY A 58 2.22 -2.88 -11.39
CA GLY A 58 2.49 -4.28 -11.06
C GLY A 58 1.94 -5.24 -12.11
N PRO A 59 2.67 -5.47 -13.24
CA PRO A 59 2.27 -6.49 -14.19
C PRO A 59 1.99 -7.83 -13.48
N TYR A 60 0.96 -8.54 -13.89
CA TYR A 60 0.44 -9.77 -13.26
C TYR A 60 -0.18 -9.61 -11.86
N MET A 61 -0.25 -8.38 -11.33
CA MET A 61 -0.99 -8.01 -10.11
C MET A 61 -1.58 -6.60 -10.27
N ALA A 62 -2.03 -6.25 -11.47
CA ALA A 62 -2.41 -4.90 -11.87
C ALA A 62 -3.42 -4.27 -10.92
N THR A 63 -4.54 -4.95 -10.65
CA THR A 63 -5.60 -4.47 -9.75
C THR A 63 -5.08 -4.20 -8.35
N TYR A 64 -4.26 -5.11 -7.79
CA TYR A 64 -3.70 -4.92 -6.45
C TYR A 64 -2.82 -3.66 -6.36
N TYR A 65 -1.88 -3.49 -7.31
CA TYR A 65 -1.00 -2.33 -7.34
C TYR A 65 -1.78 -1.04 -7.50
N ALA A 66 -2.76 -1.01 -8.41
CA ALA A 66 -3.63 0.14 -8.63
C ALA A 66 -4.42 0.52 -7.37
N THR A 67 -5.03 -0.46 -6.67
CA THR A 67 -5.75 -0.19 -5.42
C THR A 67 -4.84 0.35 -4.33
N LYS A 68 -3.60 -0.14 -4.22
CA LYS A 68 -2.65 0.33 -3.21
C LYS A 68 -2.04 1.69 -3.57
N ALA A 69 -1.87 2.00 -4.85
CA ALA A 69 -1.50 3.33 -5.34
C ALA A 69 -2.59 4.36 -5.03
N TYR A 70 -3.86 3.99 -5.21
CA TYR A 70 -5.00 4.82 -4.80
C TYR A 70 -4.90 5.21 -3.31
N VAL A 71 -4.70 4.25 -2.41
CA VAL A 71 -4.58 4.50 -0.97
C VAL A 71 -3.42 5.46 -0.66
N VAL A 72 -2.27 5.26 -1.29
CA VAL A 72 -1.09 6.13 -1.10
C VAL A 72 -1.37 7.55 -1.57
N SER A 73 -1.95 7.71 -2.78
CA SER A 73 -2.25 9.02 -3.36
C SER A 73 -3.28 9.77 -2.53
N LEU A 74 -4.40 9.12 -2.20
CA LEU A 74 -5.45 9.70 -1.37
C LEU A 74 -4.92 10.15 -0.01
N THR A 75 -4.13 9.29 0.66
CA THR A 75 -3.56 9.61 1.97
C THR A 75 -2.66 10.85 1.92
N LYS A 76 -1.79 10.96 0.92
CA LYS A 76 -0.91 12.13 0.76
C LYS A 76 -1.71 13.41 0.57
N SER A 77 -2.74 13.39 -0.28
CA SER A 77 -3.59 14.54 -0.56
C SER A 77 -4.31 15.00 0.69
N ILE A 78 -4.96 14.06 1.41
CA ILE A 78 -5.68 14.38 2.65
C ILE A 78 -4.71 14.90 3.73
N ALA A 79 -3.54 14.28 3.88
CA ALA A 79 -2.55 14.71 4.88
C ALA A 79 -2.11 16.16 4.65
N GLU A 80 -1.91 16.56 3.38
CA GLU A 80 -1.55 17.93 3.03
C GLU A 80 -2.70 18.91 3.30
N GLU A 81 -3.94 18.56 2.91
CA GLU A 81 -5.11 19.38 3.23
C GLU A 81 -5.27 19.60 4.76
N GLN A 82 -5.03 18.56 5.58
CA GLN A 82 -5.12 18.69 7.05
C GLN A 82 -3.99 19.56 7.61
N ARG A 83 -2.80 19.49 7.02
CA ARG A 83 -1.65 20.31 7.37
C ARG A 83 -1.93 21.80 7.08
N GLU A 84 -2.42 22.11 5.88
CA GLU A 84 -2.78 23.47 5.47
C GLU A 84 -3.85 24.08 6.37
N LYS A 85 -4.90 23.30 6.67
CA LYS A 85 -6.00 23.70 7.54
C LYS A 85 -5.63 23.80 9.03
N LYS A 86 -4.45 23.30 9.42
CA LYS A 86 -4.04 23.16 10.83
C LYS A 86 -5.12 22.49 11.68
N SER A 87 -5.78 21.46 11.13
CA SER A 87 -6.97 20.83 11.68
C SER A 87 -6.75 20.03 12.98
N GLY A 88 -5.50 19.80 13.37
CA GLY A 88 -5.15 18.88 14.47
C GLY A 88 -5.26 17.38 14.12
N VAL A 89 -5.75 17.04 12.93
CA VAL A 89 -5.88 15.65 12.46
C VAL A 89 -4.61 15.23 11.73
N TYR A 90 -4.04 14.09 12.15
CA TYR A 90 -2.90 13.47 11.50
C TYR A 90 -3.34 12.30 10.62
N VAL A 91 -2.91 12.30 9.36
CA VAL A 91 -3.24 11.24 8.39
C VAL A 91 -1.97 10.66 7.79
N CYS A 92 -1.83 9.34 7.81
CA CYS A 92 -0.66 8.65 7.28
C CYS A 92 -1.02 7.31 6.63
N ALA A 93 -0.11 6.79 5.80
CA ALA A 93 -0.21 5.46 5.21
C ALA A 93 0.96 4.58 5.64
N LEU A 94 0.65 3.36 6.04
CA LEU A 94 1.62 2.28 6.22
C LEU A 94 1.79 1.54 4.90
N CYS A 95 3.01 1.50 4.39
CA CYS A 95 3.38 0.87 3.12
C CYS A 95 4.37 -0.27 3.36
N PRO A 96 3.93 -1.41 3.93
CA PRO A 96 4.83 -2.52 4.19
C PRO A 96 5.23 -3.22 2.90
N GLY A 97 6.42 -3.80 2.91
CA GLY A 97 6.81 -4.86 1.99
C GLY A 97 6.21 -6.20 2.40
N PRO A 98 6.87 -7.32 2.08
CA PRO A 98 6.46 -8.63 2.58
C PRO A 98 6.45 -8.65 4.11
N VAL A 99 5.34 -9.09 4.68
CA VAL A 99 5.17 -9.34 6.12
C VAL A 99 4.73 -10.79 6.29
N ASP A 100 5.34 -11.51 7.22
CA ASP A 100 4.99 -12.90 7.50
C ASP A 100 3.66 -12.95 8.25
N THR A 101 2.59 -13.16 7.49
CA THR A 101 1.21 -13.23 7.96
C THR A 101 0.42 -14.25 7.16
N GLU A 102 -0.77 -14.62 7.62
CA GLU A 102 -1.70 -15.46 6.86
C GLU A 102 -2.09 -14.87 5.48
N PHE A 103 -1.84 -13.59 5.24
CA PHE A 103 -2.06 -12.97 3.94
C PHE A 103 -1.27 -13.67 2.83
N ASN A 104 -0.04 -14.11 3.10
CA ASN A 104 0.82 -14.80 2.14
C ASN A 104 0.18 -16.12 1.69
N ALA A 105 -0.38 -16.88 2.64
CA ALA A 105 -1.08 -18.12 2.35
C ALA A 105 -2.40 -17.88 1.58
N ARG A 106 -3.19 -16.87 1.99
CA ARG A 106 -4.48 -16.55 1.35
C ARG A 106 -4.33 -15.93 -0.04
N ALA A 107 -3.28 -15.13 -0.26
CA ALA A 107 -2.98 -14.53 -1.56
C ALA A 107 -2.24 -15.50 -2.50
N ASN A 108 -1.82 -16.66 -1.98
CA ASN A 108 -1.04 -17.67 -2.67
C ASN A 108 0.20 -17.07 -3.35
N VAL A 109 0.93 -16.23 -2.61
CA VAL A 109 2.12 -15.50 -3.09
C VAL A 109 3.32 -15.90 -2.27
N VAL A 110 4.37 -16.38 -2.94
CA VAL A 110 5.68 -16.58 -2.34
C VAL A 110 6.53 -15.35 -2.63
N PHE A 111 7.00 -14.68 -1.59
CA PHE A 111 7.86 -13.51 -1.75
C PHE A 111 9.32 -13.94 -1.90
N ALA A 112 10.02 -13.35 -2.87
CA ALA A 112 11.44 -13.59 -3.10
C ALA A 112 12.36 -12.91 -2.06
N LEU A 113 11.83 -11.96 -1.29
CA LEU A 113 12.53 -11.28 -0.20
C LEU A 113 11.99 -11.81 1.13
N PRO A 114 12.85 -12.02 2.13
CA PRO A 114 12.41 -12.37 3.48
C PRO A 114 11.46 -11.27 3.99
N GLY A 115 10.32 -11.67 4.53
CA GLY A 115 9.38 -10.79 5.19
C GLY A 115 9.93 -10.31 6.53
N ILE A 116 9.34 -9.23 7.03
CA ILE A 116 9.47 -8.84 8.43
C ILE A 116 8.33 -9.48 9.23
N THR A 117 8.51 -9.66 10.53
CA THR A 117 7.40 -10.14 11.38
C THR A 117 6.30 -9.08 11.51
N ALA A 118 5.10 -9.52 11.86
CA ALA A 118 3.99 -8.60 12.12
C ALA A 118 4.34 -7.59 13.23
N ASP A 119 5.00 -8.04 14.31
CA ASP A 119 5.42 -7.20 15.42
C ASP A 119 6.43 -6.13 14.99
N GLN A 120 7.41 -6.51 14.17
CA GLN A 120 8.35 -5.54 13.59
C GLN A 120 7.63 -4.50 12.73
N CYS A 121 6.67 -4.95 11.91
CA CYS A 121 5.86 -4.04 11.08
C CYS A 121 5.09 -3.04 11.94
N VAL A 122 4.44 -3.50 13.01
CA VAL A 122 3.69 -2.65 13.95
C VAL A 122 4.61 -1.69 14.68
N ALA A 123 5.76 -2.15 15.19
CA ALA A 123 6.72 -1.30 15.88
C ALA A 123 7.22 -0.15 14.99
N GLU A 124 7.57 -0.44 13.73
CA GLU A 124 7.98 0.58 12.77
C GLU A 124 6.82 1.51 12.35
N ALA A 125 5.57 1.00 12.29
CA ALA A 125 4.40 1.83 12.07
C ALA A 125 4.24 2.86 13.19
N LEU A 126 4.24 2.41 14.44
CA LEU A 126 4.11 3.28 15.61
C LEU A 126 5.26 4.29 15.70
N ARG A 127 6.50 3.86 15.41
CA ARG A 127 7.65 4.76 15.32
C ARG A 127 7.46 5.83 14.25
N GLY A 128 7.01 5.43 13.05
CA GLY A 128 6.74 6.36 11.95
C GLY A 128 5.64 7.36 12.30
N MET A 129 4.59 6.92 13.00
CA MET A 129 3.50 7.77 13.49
C MET A 129 3.98 8.79 14.53
N ARG A 130 4.82 8.37 15.49
CA ARG A 130 5.45 9.30 16.48
C ARG A 130 6.27 10.39 15.79
N LEU A 131 6.95 10.03 14.68
CA LEU A 131 7.73 10.96 13.87
C LEU A 131 6.86 11.76 12.86
N ARG A 132 5.54 11.66 12.93
CA ARG A 132 4.59 12.34 12.04
C ARG A 132 4.85 12.15 10.55
N ARG A 133 5.32 10.97 10.14
CA ARG A 133 5.58 10.65 8.72
C ARG A 133 4.28 10.37 7.98
N THR A 134 4.04 11.06 6.87
CA THR A 134 2.85 10.80 6.03
C THR A 134 2.90 9.42 5.36
N ILE A 135 4.09 8.97 4.93
CA ILE A 135 4.31 7.63 4.36
C ILE A 135 5.30 6.87 5.24
N ILE A 136 4.84 5.76 5.79
CA ILE A 136 5.62 4.89 6.67
C ILE A 136 5.96 3.61 5.91
N VAL A 137 7.26 3.41 5.64
CA VAL A 137 7.79 2.18 5.02
C VAL A 137 8.64 1.48 6.08
N PRO A 138 8.20 0.33 6.63
CA PRO A 138 8.86 -0.34 7.75
C PRO A 138 10.29 -0.79 7.44
N THR A 139 10.53 -1.32 6.24
CA THR A 139 11.83 -1.87 5.87
C THR A 139 12.71 -0.81 5.22
N PHE A 140 13.92 -0.61 5.77
CA PHE A 140 14.87 0.40 5.29
C PHE A 140 15.23 0.20 3.79
N MET A 141 15.52 -1.03 3.38
CA MET A 141 15.84 -1.33 1.97
C MET A 141 14.69 -0.99 1.03
N ILE A 142 13.44 -1.30 1.42
CA ILE A 142 12.26 -0.96 0.62
C ILE A 142 12.06 0.55 0.57
N ARG A 143 12.37 1.27 1.66
CA ARG A 143 12.32 2.73 1.70
C ARG A 143 13.30 3.37 0.71
N ILE A 144 14.54 2.89 0.67
CA ILE A 144 15.53 3.34 -0.31
C ILE A 144 15.04 3.02 -1.72
N GLY A 145 14.61 1.78 -1.98
CA GLY A 145 14.07 1.37 -3.28
C GLY A 145 12.89 2.22 -3.73
N ALA A 146 11.97 2.57 -2.82
CA ALA A 146 10.83 3.43 -3.11
C ALA A 146 11.20 4.89 -3.46
N VAL A 147 12.37 5.35 -3.03
CA VAL A 147 12.89 6.67 -3.42
C VAL A 147 13.62 6.56 -4.75
N LEU A 148 14.55 5.61 -4.88
CA LEU A 148 15.38 5.46 -6.08
C LEU A 148 14.56 5.12 -7.33
N GLN A 149 13.50 4.33 -7.18
CA GLN A 149 12.64 3.97 -8.32
C GLN A 149 11.98 5.19 -9.00
N ARG A 150 11.85 6.33 -8.31
CA ARG A 150 11.31 7.57 -8.90
C ARG A 150 12.24 8.19 -9.93
N LEU A 151 13.52 7.80 -9.91
CA LEU A 151 14.54 8.24 -10.87
C LEU A 151 14.67 7.27 -12.04
N VAL A 152 14.02 6.10 -11.95
CA VAL A 152 14.07 5.05 -12.98
C VAL A 152 12.83 5.18 -13.87
N PRO A 153 12.98 5.36 -15.19
CA PRO A 153 11.87 5.42 -16.12
C PRO A 153 11.02 4.12 -16.09
N ASP A 154 9.72 4.26 -16.34
CA ASP A 154 8.76 3.16 -16.27
C ASP A 154 9.09 2.01 -17.21
N PHE A 155 9.64 2.31 -18.40
CA PHE A 155 10.04 1.28 -19.38
C PHE A 155 11.18 0.36 -18.87
N ILE A 156 11.94 0.78 -17.86
CA ILE A 156 12.92 -0.06 -17.16
C ILE A 156 12.28 -0.72 -15.93
N MET A 157 11.54 0.05 -15.16
CA MET A 157 10.97 -0.43 -13.89
C MET A 157 9.91 -1.52 -14.11
N LEU A 158 8.98 -1.33 -15.06
CA LEU A 158 7.88 -2.28 -15.28
C LEU A 158 8.35 -3.68 -15.70
N PRO A 159 9.32 -3.86 -16.61
CA PRO A 159 9.89 -5.19 -16.90
C PRO A 159 10.55 -5.85 -15.69
N LEU A 160 11.24 -5.09 -14.83
CA LEU A 160 11.84 -5.63 -13.61
C LEU A 160 10.76 -6.13 -12.63
N VAL A 161 9.71 -5.34 -12.44
CA VAL A 161 8.56 -5.76 -11.61
C VAL A 161 7.86 -6.97 -12.23
N ALA A 162 7.65 -6.99 -13.56
CA ALA A 162 7.04 -8.11 -14.28
C ALA A 162 7.82 -9.41 -14.10
N SER A 163 9.14 -9.36 -14.25
CA SER A 163 10.02 -10.53 -14.05
C SER A 163 9.87 -11.11 -12.64
N ARG A 164 9.85 -10.25 -11.62
CA ARG A 164 9.65 -10.68 -10.23
C ARG A 164 8.25 -11.23 -9.96
N GLN A 165 7.21 -10.72 -10.61
CA GLN A 165 5.85 -11.25 -10.45
C GLN A 165 5.68 -12.59 -11.20
N LYS A 166 6.27 -12.74 -12.39
CA LYS A 166 6.26 -14.01 -13.14
C LYS A 166 6.90 -15.15 -12.36
N SER A 167 7.97 -14.91 -11.62
CA SER A 167 8.61 -15.95 -10.80
C SER A 167 7.65 -16.50 -9.73
N LYS A 168 6.74 -15.69 -9.21
CA LYS A 168 5.73 -16.13 -8.24
C LYS A 168 4.64 -17.02 -8.87
N ILE A 169 4.37 -16.87 -10.18
CA ILE A 169 3.39 -17.67 -10.90
C ILE A 169 3.96 -19.02 -11.32
N ARG A 170 5.26 -19.08 -11.62
CA ARG A 170 5.94 -20.31 -12.08
C ARG A 170 6.14 -21.39 -11.00
N ILE A 171 5.98 -21.05 -9.73
CA ILE A 171 6.09 -21.97 -8.60
C ILE A 171 4.75 -22.74 -8.38
N ARG A 172 3.79 -22.59 -9.29
CA ARG A 172 2.60 -23.41 -9.43
C ARG A 172 2.80 -24.42 -10.55
#